data_83d787681798714d80354f3b0466b033
#
_entry.id   83d787681798714d80354f3b0466b033
#
_cell.length_a   1.000
_cell.length_b   1.000
_cell.length_c   1.000
_cell.angle_alpha   90.00
_cell.angle_beta   90.00
_cell.angle_gamma   90.00
#
_symmetry.space_group_name_H-M   'P 1'
#
loop_
_entity.id
_entity.type
_entity.pdbx_description
1 polymer ?
#
loop_
_entity_poly.entity_id
_entity_poly.type
_entity_poly.pdbx_seq_one_letter_code
_entity_poly.pdbx_strand_id
1 'polypeptide(L)'
;MKKQMILWTCMLLLVLVGCKKDDVQYTDRYELKGKVEKGPFVRGSEVTVYELSERLERTGISYTKTVQDDQGNFDFGILDIRSPYVEIVATGAFYNELTGEQTSGSLSLRSIADLSNQKSVNVNVFTHLETRRLLELNGGEKRFKAVSQQAHGEVLKAFGLQRFEMDEVNTYSLTDGIKGAGSLLVVSASLLKDKTETRFAEYLEGLCEKLKETGTLPDDTKEEIRKNAVSIDWTKVAEGLVAKYKETGLEITVPDLSYFI
;
A
#
# COMPACT_ATOMS: atom_id res chain seq x y z
N MET A 1 51.88 12.12 -79.86
CA MET A 1 52.41 11.59 -78.65
C MET A 1 51.57 12.17 -77.51
N LYS A 2 50.53 11.46 -77.07
CA LYS A 2 49.62 11.89 -75.93
C LYS A 2 49.87 11.00 -74.79
N LYS A 3 50.37 11.57 -73.65
CA LYS A 3 50.52 10.88 -72.38
C LYS A 3 49.10 10.83 -71.69
N GLN A 4 48.58 9.66 -71.46
CA GLN A 4 47.43 9.49 -70.62
C GLN A 4 47.88 9.44 -69.18
N MET A 5 47.33 10.35 -68.39
CA MET A 5 47.51 10.40 -66.92
C MET A 5 46.37 9.63 -66.29
N ILE A 6 46.68 8.51 -65.65
CA ILE A 6 45.72 7.69 -64.92
C ILE A 6 45.59 8.24 -63.52
N LEU A 7 44.40 8.78 -63.21
CA LEU A 7 44.03 9.30 -61.91
C LEU A 7 43.53 8.15 -61.01
N TRP A 8 44.29 7.82 -59.99
CA TRP A 8 43.89 6.85 -58.97
C TRP A 8 43.07 7.58 -57.92
N THR A 9 41.76 7.35 -57.91
CA THR A 9 40.86 7.81 -56.88
C THR A 9 40.85 6.82 -55.72
N CYS A 10 41.58 7.13 -54.64
CA CYS A 10 41.45 6.38 -53.37
C CYS A 10 40.12 6.72 -52.72
N MET A 11 39.17 5.80 -52.78
CA MET A 11 37.91 5.91 -52.07
C MET A 11 38.12 5.45 -50.60
N LEU A 12 38.27 6.44 -49.71
CA LEU A 12 38.42 6.20 -48.26
C LEU A 12 37.04 5.83 -47.68
N LEU A 13 36.82 4.53 -47.45
CA LEU A 13 35.62 4.06 -46.69
C LEU A 13 35.82 4.43 -45.23
N LEU A 14 35.15 5.49 -44.77
CA LEU A 14 34.96 5.81 -43.36
C LEU A 14 33.94 4.82 -42.79
N VAL A 15 34.41 3.75 -42.14
CA VAL A 15 33.58 2.90 -41.29
C VAL A 15 33.29 3.68 -40.03
N LEU A 16 32.09 4.26 -39.92
CA LEU A 16 31.57 4.82 -38.70
C LEU A 16 31.20 3.61 -37.76
N VAL A 17 32.14 3.22 -36.93
CA VAL A 17 31.87 2.37 -35.79
C VAL A 17 31.06 3.22 -34.81
N GLY A 18 29.77 3.14 -34.92
CA GLY A 18 28.84 3.66 -33.89
C GLY A 18 29.08 2.88 -32.61
N CYS A 19 29.85 3.43 -31.67
CA CYS A 19 29.77 2.99 -30.27
C CYS A 19 28.33 3.20 -29.83
N LYS A 20 27.56 2.10 -29.72
CA LYS A 20 26.41 2.09 -28.82
C LYS A 20 26.99 2.37 -27.44
N LYS A 21 26.77 3.58 -26.92
CA LYS A 21 26.80 3.79 -25.48
C LYS A 21 25.74 2.86 -24.93
N ASP A 22 26.17 1.77 -24.30
CA ASP A 22 25.31 1.09 -23.35
C ASP A 22 25.00 2.13 -22.29
N ASP A 23 23.78 2.67 -22.32
CA ASP A 23 23.26 3.48 -21.23
C ASP A 23 23.27 2.57 -20.00
N VAL A 24 24.30 2.71 -19.18
CA VAL A 24 24.35 2.10 -17.85
C VAL A 24 23.24 2.79 -17.06
N GLN A 25 22.11 2.15 -17.05
CA GLN A 25 20.95 2.61 -16.32
C GLN A 25 21.23 2.37 -14.84
N TYR A 26 21.63 3.42 -14.13
CA TYR A 26 21.82 3.35 -12.69
C TYR A 26 20.47 3.03 -12.06
N THR A 27 20.40 1.93 -11.33
CA THR A 27 19.27 1.64 -10.44
C THR A 27 19.56 2.30 -9.09
N ASP A 28 18.60 3.07 -8.59
CA ASP A 28 18.68 3.55 -7.23
C ASP A 28 18.35 2.40 -6.27
N ARG A 29 18.95 2.44 -5.08
CA ARG A 29 18.80 1.38 -4.07
C ARG A 29 17.90 1.88 -2.97
N TYR A 30 16.69 1.36 -2.93
CA TYR A 30 15.68 1.72 -1.94
C TYR A 30 15.50 0.58 -0.93
N GLU A 31 15.48 0.89 0.36
CA GLU A 31 15.17 -0.08 1.42
C GLU A 31 13.67 -0.12 1.65
N LEU A 32 13.09 -1.32 1.76
CA LEU A 32 11.66 -1.48 2.02
C LEU A 32 11.39 -2.59 3.03
N LYS A 33 10.69 -2.22 4.09
CA LYS A 33 10.08 -3.12 5.07
C LYS A 33 8.73 -2.56 5.51
N GLY A 34 7.95 -3.34 6.24
CA GLY A 34 6.66 -2.88 6.77
C GLY A 34 5.84 -3.99 7.37
N LYS A 35 4.56 -3.71 7.55
CA LYS A 35 3.56 -4.64 8.07
C LYS A 35 2.34 -4.71 7.15
N VAL A 36 1.67 -5.85 7.15
CA VAL A 36 0.37 -6.02 6.51
C VAL A 36 -0.67 -6.22 7.61
N GLU A 37 -1.60 -5.28 7.72
CA GLU A 37 -2.56 -5.25 8.83
C GLU A 37 -3.97 -4.87 8.38
N LYS A 38 -4.88 -5.78 8.67
CA LYS A 38 -6.32 -5.61 8.76
C LYS A 38 -6.78 -5.94 10.18
N GLY A 39 -6.66 -7.00 10.89
CA GLY A 39 -5.77 -7.63 11.81
C GLY A 39 -4.45 -8.09 11.13
N PRO A 40 -3.46 -8.49 11.95
CA PRO A 40 -2.18 -8.89 11.39
C PRO A 40 -2.35 -10.05 10.40
N PHE A 41 -1.69 -9.94 9.25
CA PHE A 41 -1.60 -11.04 8.31
C PHE A 41 -0.68 -12.11 8.86
N VAL A 42 -0.99 -13.36 8.57
CA VAL A 42 -0.25 -14.50 9.11
C VAL A 42 1.03 -14.75 8.32
N ARG A 43 2.00 -15.39 8.96
CA ARG A 43 3.23 -15.87 8.34
C ARG A 43 2.94 -16.65 7.05
N GLY A 44 3.72 -16.36 6.01
CA GLY A 44 3.59 -17.00 4.70
C GLY A 44 2.61 -16.31 3.75
N SER A 45 1.86 -15.29 4.20
CA SER A 45 1.09 -14.43 3.29
C SER A 45 2.02 -13.79 2.26
N GLU A 46 1.60 -13.75 1.00
CA GLU A 46 2.42 -13.22 -0.09
C GLU A 46 2.43 -11.69 -0.07
N VAL A 47 3.60 -11.11 -0.32
CA VAL A 47 3.78 -9.66 -0.53
C VAL A 47 4.56 -9.47 -1.81
N THR A 48 3.97 -8.76 -2.78
CA THR A 48 4.62 -8.41 -4.04
C THR A 48 4.75 -6.91 -4.17
N VAL A 49 5.96 -6.43 -4.47
CA VAL A 49 6.28 -5.04 -4.76
C VAL A 49 6.45 -4.89 -6.26
N TYR A 50 5.70 -3.97 -6.86
CA TYR A 50 5.81 -3.59 -8.26
C TYR A 50 6.43 -2.21 -8.37
N GLU A 51 7.51 -2.06 -9.15
CA GLU A 51 8.02 -0.75 -9.51
C GLU A 51 7.00 -0.01 -10.36
N LEU A 52 6.76 1.27 -10.05
CA LEU A 52 5.91 2.16 -10.82
C LEU A 52 6.74 3.25 -11.51
N SER A 53 6.31 3.66 -12.69
CA SER A 53 6.83 4.86 -13.37
C SER A 53 6.39 6.14 -12.65
N GLU A 54 6.87 7.31 -13.09
CA GLU A 54 6.40 8.62 -12.62
C GLU A 54 4.89 8.83 -12.85
N ARG A 55 4.30 8.08 -13.79
CA ARG A 55 2.85 8.08 -14.04
C ARG A 55 2.09 7.06 -13.19
N LEU A 56 2.77 6.39 -12.28
CA LEU A 56 2.24 5.31 -11.44
C LEU A 56 1.75 4.09 -12.24
N GLU A 57 2.35 3.83 -13.40
CA GLU A 57 2.12 2.63 -14.21
C GLU A 57 3.19 1.59 -13.89
N ARG A 58 2.84 0.31 -13.82
CA ARG A 58 3.79 -0.78 -13.57
C ARG A 58 4.83 -0.86 -14.68
N THR A 59 6.11 -0.85 -14.33
CA THR A 59 7.23 -0.90 -15.28
C THR A 59 7.56 -2.31 -15.76
N GLY A 60 7.02 -3.34 -15.10
CA GLY A 60 7.34 -4.75 -15.31
C GLY A 60 8.38 -5.30 -14.34
N ILE A 61 9.02 -4.48 -13.52
CA ILE A 61 9.91 -4.93 -12.44
C ILE A 61 9.07 -5.22 -11.20
N SER A 62 9.30 -6.40 -10.61
CA SER A 62 8.61 -6.78 -9.37
C SER A 62 9.47 -7.71 -8.51
N TYR A 63 9.20 -7.71 -7.22
CA TYR A 63 9.82 -8.56 -6.21
C TYR A 63 8.73 -9.18 -5.35
N THR A 64 8.85 -10.48 -5.05
CA THR A 64 7.90 -11.18 -4.19
C THR A 64 8.62 -11.78 -2.99
N LYS A 65 8.07 -11.59 -1.81
CA LYS A 65 8.44 -12.25 -0.56
C LYS A 65 7.19 -12.63 0.22
N THR A 66 7.37 -13.19 1.39
CA THR A 66 6.27 -13.54 2.29
C THR A 66 6.38 -12.80 3.61
N VAL A 67 5.24 -12.63 4.27
CA VAL A 67 5.16 -12.20 5.66
C VAL A 67 5.97 -13.16 6.53
N GLN A 68 6.82 -12.60 7.40
CA GLN A 68 7.84 -13.35 8.14
C GLN A 68 7.33 -13.95 9.45
N ASP A 69 6.27 -13.38 10.01
CA ASP A 69 5.69 -13.75 11.31
C ASP A 69 4.19 -13.48 11.38
N ASP A 70 3.57 -13.82 12.50
CA ASP A 70 2.13 -13.60 12.74
C ASP A 70 1.81 -12.20 13.28
N GLN A 71 2.76 -11.26 13.15
CA GLN A 71 2.56 -9.82 13.38
C GLN A 71 2.39 -9.03 12.07
N GLY A 72 2.43 -9.73 10.93
CA GLY A 72 2.30 -9.13 9.61
C GLY A 72 3.59 -8.54 9.04
N ASN A 73 4.75 -8.73 9.65
CA ASN A 73 6.01 -8.13 9.23
C ASN A 73 6.51 -8.70 7.90
N PHE A 74 6.97 -7.82 7.01
CA PHE A 74 7.72 -8.16 5.81
C PHE A 74 8.97 -7.29 5.67
N ASP A 75 10.00 -7.82 5.02
CA ASP A 75 11.25 -7.13 4.78
C ASP A 75 11.85 -7.54 3.43
N PHE A 76 11.91 -6.61 2.50
CA PHE A 76 12.55 -6.78 1.20
C PHE A 76 14.04 -6.48 1.25
N GLY A 77 14.51 -5.76 2.29
CA GLY A 77 15.85 -5.20 2.31
C GLY A 77 15.98 -4.14 1.21
N ILE A 78 17.06 -4.21 0.45
CA ILE A 78 17.33 -3.27 -0.63
C ILE A 78 16.71 -3.79 -1.93
N LEU A 79 15.94 -2.91 -2.59
CA LEU A 79 15.36 -3.10 -3.92
C LEU A 79 16.22 -2.37 -4.96
N ASP A 80 16.57 -3.05 -6.06
CA ASP A 80 17.22 -2.45 -7.21
C ASP A 80 16.16 -2.02 -8.24
N ILE A 81 15.60 -0.82 -8.05
CA ILE A 81 14.55 -0.22 -8.89
C ILE A 81 15.01 1.12 -9.44
N ARG A 82 14.40 1.57 -10.53
CA ARG A 82 14.76 2.80 -11.25
C ARG A 82 13.93 4.00 -10.84
N SER A 83 12.79 3.73 -10.25
CA SER A 83 11.84 4.73 -9.76
C SER A 83 11.58 4.52 -8.28
N PRO A 84 11.42 5.58 -7.48
CA PRO A 84 11.09 5.45 -6.06
C PRO A 84 9.65 5.01 -5.82
N TYR A 85 8.80 5.07 -6.84
CA TYR A 85 7.39 4.76 -6.69
C TYR A 85 7.15 3.27 -6.77
N VAL A 86 6.39 2.75 -5.81
CA VAL A 86 6.06 1.32 -5.74
C VAL A 86 4.59 1.11 -5.42
N GLU A 87 4.01 0.05 -5.99
CA GLU A 87 2.77 -0.55 -5.51
C GLU A 87 3.12 -1.83 -4.73
N ILE A 88 2.62 -1.93 -3.51
CA ILE A 88 2.78 -3.11 -2.67
C ILE A 88 1.42 -3.81 -2.62
N VAL A 89 1.38 -5.07 -3.00
CA VAL A 89 0.20 -5.93 -2.94
C VAL A 89 0.47 -7.06 -1.98
N ALA A 90 -0.36 -7.19 -0.96
CA ALA A 90 -0.26 -8.27 0.02
C ALA A 90 -1.52 -9.13 -0.02
N THR A 91 -1.35 -10.46 -0.07
CA THR A 91 -2.46 -11.41 -0.16
C THR A 91 -2.25 -12.56 0.82
N GLY A 92 -3.23 -12.81 1.67
CA GLY A 92 -3.15 -13.91 2.64
C GLY A 92 -4.29 -13.93 3.65
N ALA A 93 -4.22 -14.91 4.55
CA ALA A 93 -5.09 -14.97 5.70
C ALA A 93 -4.67 -13.96 6.77
N PHE A 94 -5.60 -13.55 7.61
CA PHE A 94 -5.38 -12.55 8.65
C PHE A 94 -6.09 -12.95 9.95
N TYR A 95 -5.70 -12.34 11.06
CA TYR A 95 -6.42 -12.45 12.31
C TYR A 95 -7.69 -11.59 12.26
N ASN A 96 -8.84 -12.22 12.49
CA ASN A 96 -10.13 -11.54 12.55
C ASN A 96 -10.36 -11.03 13.98
N GLU A 97 -10.23 -9.75 14.19
CA GLU A 97 -10.35 -9.09 15.48
C GLU A 97 -11.75 -9.17 16.10
N LEU A 98 -12.79 -9.46 15.31
CA LEU A 98 -14.16 -9.62 15.81
C LEU A 98 -14.43 -11.03 16.38
N THR A 99 -13.82 -12.05 15.79
CA THR A 99 -14.01 -13.47 16.22
C THR A 99 -12.89 -13.94 17.12
N GLY A 100 -11.71 -13.33 17.05
CA GLY A 100 -10.51 -13.78 17.77
C GLY A 100 -9.80 -14.94 17.08
N GLU A 101 -10.12 -15.25 15.82
CA GLU A 101 -9.61 -16.40 15.08
C GLU A 101 -8.88 -15.99 13.80
N GLN A 102 -8.00 -16.85 13.31
CA GLN A 102 -7.42 -16.70 11.99
C GLN A 102 -8.45 -17.03 10.91
N THR A 103 -8.49 -16.24 9.84
CA THR A 103 -9.38 -16.49 8.71
C THR A 103 -8.96 -17.73 7.91
N SER A 104 -9.92 -18.39 7.27
CA SER A 104 -9.68 -19.52 6.37
C SER A 104 -9.48 -19.06 4.91
N GLY A 105 -10.03 -17.92 4.56
CA GLY A 105 -9.88 -17.29 3.25
C GLY A 105 -8.75 -16.27 3.23
N SER A 106 -8.47 -15.73 2.04
CA SER A 106 -7.45 -14.71 1.85
C SER A 106 -8.07 -13.36 1.50
N LEU A 107 -7.39 -12.30 1.93
CA LEU A 107 -7.68 -10.91 1.57
C LEU A 107 -6.48 -10.34 0.82
N SER A 108 -6.73 -9.51 -0.21
CA SER A 108 -5.71 -8.72 -0.86
C SER A 108 -5.83 -7.27 -0.44
N LEU A 109 -4.74 -6.69 0.05
CA LEU A 109 -4.61 -5.26 0.35
C LEU A 109 -3.51 -4.63 -0.49
N ARG A 110 -3.58 -3.31 -0.68
CA ARG A 110 -2.63 -2.55 -1.51
C ARG A 110 -2.16 -1.29 -0.80
N SER A 111 -0.97 -0.83 -1.19
CA SER A 111 -0.43 0.47 -0.83
C SER A 111 0.40 1.01 -2.00
N ILE A 112 0.35 2.31 -2.26
CA ILE A 112 1.28 2.98 -3.18
C ILE A 112 2.13 3.94 -2.36
N ALA A 113 3.45 3.91 -2.59
CA ALA A 113 4.39 4.70 -1.82
C ALA A 113 5.52 5.28 -2.67
N ASP A 114 6.10 6.38 -2.17
CA ASP A 114 7.34 6.97 -2.63
C ASP A 114 8.46 6.64 -1.64
N LEU A 115 9.41 5.80 -2.05
CA LEU A 115 10.52 5.33 -1.22
C LEU A 115 11.69 6.33 -1.13
N SER A 116 11.59 7.51 -1.77
CA SER A 116 12.67 8.52 -1.72
C SER A 116 13.01 8.95 -0.30
N ASN A 117 12.02 9.01 0.60
CA ASN A 117 12.15 9.54 1.94
C ASN A 117 11.64 8.61 3.05
N GLN A 118 11.25 7.39 2.71
CA GLN A 118 10.77 6.41 3.68
C GLN A 118 11.28 5.01 3.36
N LYS A 119 11.54 4.23 4.40
CA LYS A 119 12.01 2.85 4.32
C LYS A 119 11.00 1.86 4.89
N SER A 120 9.99 2.37 5.57
CA SER A 120 8.93 1.58 6.17
C SER A 120 7.59 2.00 5.57
N VAL A 121 6.88 1.04 4.99
CA VAL A 121 5.56 1.23 4.38
C VAL A 121 4.65 0.10 4.82
N ASN A 122 3.60 0.43 5.54
CA ASN A 122 2.58 -0.54 5.91
C ASN A 122 1.51 -0.67 4.83
N VAL A 123 0.95 -1.85 4.71
CA VAL A 123 -0.19 -2.17 3.85
C VAL A 123 -1.37 -2.46 4.76
N ASN A 124 -2.39 -1.63 4.71
CA ASN A 124 -3.54 -1.73 5.59
C ASN A 124 -4.85 -1.36 4.89
N VAL A 125 -5.96 -1.37 5.61
CA VAL A 125 -7.28 -1.06 5.04
C VAL A 125 -7.33 0.36 4.48
N PHE A 126 -6.71 1.35 5.14
CA PHE A 126 -6.71 2.72 4.63
C PHE A 126 -5.89 2.87 3.36
N THR A 127 -4.68 2.28 3.30
CA THR A 127 -3.85 2.31 2.09
C THR A 127 -4.54 1.64 0.91
N HIS A 128 -5.30 0.57 1.17
CA HIS A 128 -6.10 -0.10 0.16
C HIS A 128 -7.21 0.79 -0.38
N LEU A 129 -7.95 1.46 0.52
CA LEU A 129 -9.05 2.35 0.15
C LEU A 129 -8.58 3.60 -0.63
N GLU A 130 -7.40 4.15 -0.31
CA GLU A 130 -6.88 5.33 -1.00
C GLU A 130 -6.25 5.02 -2.36
N THR A 131 -5.79 3.78 -2.60
CA THR A 131 -4.99 3.42 -3.79
C THR A 131 -5.66 3.81 -5.10
N ARG A 132 -6.94 3.48 -5.30
CA ARG A 132 -7.66 3.82 -6.54
C ARG A 132 -7.90 5.32 -6.68
N ARG A 133 -8.16 6.02 -5.57
CA ARG A 133 -8.34 7.47 -5.56
C ARG A 133 -7.04 8.19 -5.89
N LEU A 134 -5.93 7.73 -5.35
CA LEU A 134 -4.61 8.24 -5.64
C LEU A 134 -4.27 8.11 -7.14
N LEU A 135 -4.53 6.95 -7.73
CA LEU A 135 -4.31 6.71 -9.17
C LEU A 135 -5.20 7.63 -10.04
N GLU A 136 -6.47 7.82 -9.67
CA GLU A 136 -7.39 8.71 -10.39
C GLU A 136 -6.94 10.18 -10.32
N LEU A 137 -6.52 10.64 -9.14
CA LEU A 137 -6.02 11.99 -8.94
C LEU A 137 -4.70 12.26 -9.66
N ASN A 138 -3.89 11.22 -9.86
CA ASN A 138 -2.55 11.37 -10.47
C ASN A 138 -2.59 11.80 -11.94
N GLY A 139 -3.70 11.66 -12.67
CA GLY A 139 -4.00 12.19 -14.02
C GLY A 139 -2.86 12.68 -14.92
N GLY A 140 -1.61 12.41 -14.57
CA GLY A 140 -0.40 12.61 -15.38
C GLY A 140 0.41 13.87 -15.11
N GLU A 141 -0.02 14.84 -14.29
CA GLU A 141 0.71 16.11 -14.13
C GLU A 141 0.97 16.54 -12.67
N LYS A 142 0.34 15.89 -11.70
CA LYS A 142 0.48 16.28 -10.29
C LYS A 142 1.65 15.54 -9.64
N ARG A 143 2.35 16.24 -8.73
CA ARG A 143 3.40 15.60 -7.92
C ARG A 143 2.78 14.58 -6.97
N PHE A 144 3.34 13.38 -6.88
CA PHE A 144 2.90 12.28 -6.03
C PHE A 144 2.49 12.72 -4.63
N LYS A 145 3.32 13.51 -3.94
CA LYS A 145 3.06 13.99 -2.59
C LYS A 145 1.72 14.74 -2.46
N ALA A 146 1.39 15.61 -3.41
CA ALA A 146 0.15 16.38 -3.36
C ALA A 146 -1.07 15.48 -3.59
N VAL A 147 -0.94 14.50 -4.49
CA VAL A 147 -1.98 13.53 -4.82
C VAL A 147 -2.22 12.58 -3.64
N SER A 148 -1.15 12.07 -3.04
CA SER A 148 -1.21 11.21 -1.85
C SER A 148 -1.87 11.93 -0.68
N GLN A 149 -1.45 13.15 -0.37
CA GLN A 149 -2.06 13.95 0.70
C GLN A 149 -3.55 14.22 0.46
N GLN A 150 -3.96 14.47 -0.79
CA GLN A 150 -5.37 14.65 -1.11
C GLN A 150 -6.16 13.35 -0.92
N ALA A 151 -5.70 12.23 -1.49
CA ALA A 151 -6.37 10.93 -1.36
C ALA A 151 -6.49 10.52 0.12
N HIS A 152 -5.42 10.67 0.88
CA HIS A 152 -5.38 10.44 2.31
C HIS A 152 -6.42 11.25 3.07
N GLY A 153 -6.45 12.58 2.86
CA GLY A 153 -7.41 13.47 3.53
C GLY A 153 -8.86 13.15 3.16
N GLU A 154 -9.14 12.76 1.91
CA GLU A 154 -10.46 12.37 1.44
C GLU A 154 -10.90 11.05 2.09
N VAL A 155 -10.03 10.05 2.19
CA VAL A 155 -10.32 8.77 2.88
C VAL A 155 -10.61 9.02 4.36
N LEU A 156 -9.75 9.73 5.08
CA LEU A 156 -10.01 10.05 6.49
C LEU A 156 -11.33 10.79 6.69
N LYS A 157 -11.64 11.75 5.81
CA LYS A 157 -12.91 12.48 5.84
C LYS A 157 -14.11 11.57 5.61
N ALA A 158 -14.00 10.58 4.72
CA ALA A 158 -15.07 9.62 4.45
C ALA A 158 -15.47 8.82 5.69
N PHE A 159 -14.53 8.60 6.63
CA PHE A 159 -14.75 7.93 7.91
C PHE A 159 -14.89 8.86 9.11
N GLY A 160 -15.02 10.20 8.89
CA GLY A 160 -15.18 11.17 9.97
C GLY A 160 -13.91 11.41 10.81
N LEU A 161 -12.75 10.99 10.33
CA LEU A 161 -11.47 11.00 11.05
C LEU A 161 -10.62 12.25 10.76
N GLN A 162 -11.07 13.19 9.93
CA GLN A 162 -10.32 14.40 9.56
C GLN A 162 -9.98 15.34 10.72
N ARG A 163 -10.63 15.16 11.87
CA ARG A 163 -10.35 15.93 13.11
C ARG A 163 -9.04 15.52 13.79
N PHE A 164 -8.48 14.38 13.39
CA PHE A 164 -7.21 13.93 13.89
C PHE A 164 -6.14 14.40 12.90
N GLU A 165 -5.19 15.22 13.37
CA GLU A 165 -3.94 15.41 12.65
C GLU A 165 -3.17 14.10 12.76
N MET A 166 -3.10 13.35 11.67
CA MET A 166 -2.50 12.04 11.62
C MET A 166 -1.42 12.01 10.54
N ASP A 167 -0.41 11.20 10.77
CA ASP A 167 0.61 10.87 9.78
C ASP A 167 -0.03 10.17 8.57
N GLU A 168 0.74 9.93 7.54
CA GLU A 168 0.27 9.23 6.35
C GLU A 168 -0.23 7.81 6.71
N VAL A 169 -1.34 7.36 6.09
CA VAL A 169 -1.99 6.08 6.42
C VAL A 169 -1.09 4.85 6.23
N ASN A 170 -0.05 4.97 5.40
CA ASN A 170 0.94 3.92 5.23
C ASN A 170 1.94 3.81 6.40
N THR A 171 1.82 4.67 7.40
CA THR A 171 2.54 4.55 8.67
C THR A 171 1.71 3.93 9.78
N TYR A 172 0.36 3.83 9.61
CA TYR A 172 -0.51 3.30 10.65
C TYR A 172 -0.26 1.81 10.88
N SER A 173 -0.14 1.45 12.15
CA SER A 173 -0.01 0.06 12.61
C SER A 173 -0.83 -0.16 13.86
N LEU A 174 -1.40 -1.35 14.01
CA LEU A 174 -2.13 -1.78 15.21
C LEU A 174 -1.23 -1.86 16.45
N THR A 175 0.08 -1.84 16.26
CA THR A 175 1.08 -1.99 17.35
C THR A 175 1.61 -0.66 17.89
N ASP A 176 1.25 0.48 17.29
CA ASP A 176 1.86 1.77 17.65
C ASP A 176 1.25 2.40 18.93
N GLY A 177 0.09 1.91 19.38
CA GLY A 177 -0.59 2.39 20.59
C GLY A 177 -1.08 3.85 20.51
N ILE A 178 -1.14 4.43 19.31
CA ILE A 178 -1.48 5.82 19.03
C ILE A 178 -2.77 5.95 18.21
N LYS A 179 -3.10 7.18 17.81
CA LYS A 179 -4.33 7.49 17.06
C LYS A 179 -4.48 6.68 15.77
N GLY A 180 -3.39 6.44 15.04
CA GLY A 180 -3.39 5.62 13.82
C GLY A 180 -3.85 4.18 14.09
N ALA A 181 -3.36 3.57 15.18
CA ALA A 181 -3.78 2.22 15.59
C ALA A 181 -5.27 2.15 15.92
N GLY A 182 -5.79 3.11 16.69
CA GLY A 182 -7.23 3.16 17.04
C GLY A 182 -8.12 3.36 15.83
N SER A 183 -7.76 4.29 14.94
CA SER A 183 -8.49 4.53 13.69
C SER A 183 -8.51 3.29 12.80
N LEU A 184 -7.35 2.65 12.63
CA LEU A 184 -7.21 1.45 11.80
C LEU A 184 -8.06 0.30 12.36
N LEU A 185 -8.02 0.06 13.68
CA LEU A 185 -8.79 -0.99 14.33
C LEU A 185 -10.30 -0.75 14.19
N VAL A 186 -10.77 0.47 14.49
CA VAL A 186 -12.20 0.81 14.44
C VAL A 186 -12.73 0.69 13.02
N VAL A 187 -12.04 1.25 12.04
CA VAL A 187 -12.48 1.17 10.63
C VAL A 187 -12.44 -0.26 10.14
N SER A 188 -11.34 -0.99 10.35
CA SER A 188 -11.19 -2.38 9.91
C SER A 188 -12.29 -3.29 10.45
N ALA A 189 -12.56 -3.23 11.75
CA ALA A 189 -13.58 -4.05 12.39
C ALA A 189 -15.01 -3.65 11.94
N SER A 190 -15.28 -2.35 11.83
CA SER A 190 -16.60 -1.85 11.40
C SER A 190 -16.96 -2.25 9.97
N LEU A 191 -15.95 -2.26 9.07
CA LEU A 191 -16.12 -2.71 7.68
C LEU A 191 -16.33 -4.23 7.57
N LEU A 192 -15.69 -5.01 8.45
CA LEU A 192 -15.85 -6.48 8.48
C LEU A 192 -17.16 -6.93 9.13
N LYS A 193 -17.73 -6.13 10.02
CA LYS A 193 -18.91 -6.50 10.84
C LYS A 193 -20.01 -7.10 9.97
N ASP A 194 -20.50 -8.28 10.42
CA ASP A 194 -21.55 -9.07 9.79
C ASP A 194 -21.27 -9.53 8.33
N LYS A 195 -19.99 -9.61 7.95
CA LYS A 195 -19.55 -10.09 6.63
C LYS A 195 -18.69 -11.34 6.76
N THR A 196 -18.85 -12.25 5.81
CA THR A 196 -17.86 -13.30 5.56
C THR A 196 -16.61 -12.68 4.92
N GLU A 197 -15.50 -13.39 4.93
CA GLU A 197 -14.22 -12.93 4.33
C GLU A 197 -14.38 -12.53 2.85
N THR A 198 -15.09 -13.36 2.08
CA THR A 198 -15.37 -13.08 0.66
C THR A 198 -16.20 -11.80 0.49
N ARG A 199 -17.28 -11.67 1.25
CA ARG A 199 -18.12 -10.47 1.20
C ARG A 199 -17.40 -9.22 1.68
N PHE A 200 -16.48 -9.37 2.62
CA PHE A 200 -15.65 -8.26 3.08
C PHE A 200 -14.70 -7.79 1.99
N ALA A 201 -14.03 -8.70 1.26
CA ALA A 201 -13.18 -8.35 0.14
C ALA A 201 -13.97 -7.64 -0.97
N GLU A 202 -15.14 -8.16 -1.36
CA GLU A 202 -16.03 -7.51 -2.32
C GLU A 202 -16.51 -6.13 -1.85
N TYR A 203 -16.81 -5.99 -0.56
CA TYR A 203 -17.26 -4.73 0.03
C TYR A 203 -16.14 -3.67 -0.01
N LEU A 204 -14.90 -4.06 0.35
CA LEU A 204 -13.74 -3.16 0.24
C LEU A 204 -13.53 -2.66 -1.19
N GLU A 205 -13.58 -3.55 -2.18
CA GLU A 205 -13.45 -3.17 -3.59
C GLU A 205 -14.58 -2.21 -4.01
N GLY A 206 -15.81 -2.44 -3.55
CA GLY A 206 -16.93 -1.53 -3.78
C GLY A 206 -16.74 -0.15 -3.16
N LEU A 207 -16.13 -0.06 -1.98
CA LEU A 207 -15.77 1.23 -1.35
C LEU A 207 -14.65 1.94 -2.11
N CYS A 208 -13.65 1.19 -2.60
CA CYS A 208 -12.58 1.74 -3.44
C CYS A 208 -13.13 2.39 -4.72
N GLU A 209 -14.12 1.77 -5.39
CA GLU A 209 -14.75 2.37 -6.58
C GLU A 209 -15.51 3.66 -6.25
N LYS A 210 -16.26 3.68 -5.14
CA LYS A 210 -16.97 4.90 -4.70
C LYS A 210 -16.00 6.04 -4.37
N LEU A 211 -14.91 5.73 -3.64
CA LEU A 211 -13.88 6.71 -3.29
C LEU A 211 -13.11 7.20 -4.52
N LYS A 212 -12.83 6.31 -5.49
CA LYS A 212 -12.16 6.65 -6.74
C LYS A 212 -12.81 7.84 -7.44
N GLU A 213 -14.12 7.81 -7.61
CA GLU A 213 -14.86 8.80 -8.40
C GLU A 213 -14.91 10.17 -7.73
N THR A 214 -15.23 10.21 -6.45
CA THR A 214 -15.62 11.45 -5.75
C THR A 214 -14.76 11.80 -4.53
N GLY A 215 -13.90 10.88 -4.07
CA GLY A 215 -13.15 11.03 -2.83
C GLY A 215 -14.05 10.98 -1.57
N THR A 216 -15.30 10.51 -1.70
CA THR A 216 -16.23 10.39 -0.59
C THR A 216 -17.07 9.13 -0.68
N LEU A 217 -17.73 8.77 0.43
CA LEU A 217 -18.70 7.68 0.48
C LEU A 217 -20.12 8.26 0.52
N PRO A 218 -21.13 7.55 -0.05
CA PRO A 218 -22.53 7.88 0.12
C PRO A 218 -22.95 7.91 1.59
N ASP A 219 -23.92 8.72 1.93
CA ASP A 219 -24.33 8.93 3.32
C ASP A 219 -24.97 7.68 3.95
N ASP A 220 -25.68 6.88 3.17
CA ASP A 220 -26.19 5.56 3.59
C ASP A 220 -25.05 4.58 3.94
N THR A 221 -23.99 4.58 3.15
CA THR A 221 -22.78 3.77 3.41
C THR A 221 -22.07 4.24 4.68
N LYS A 222 -21.92 5.55 4.88
CA LYS A 222 -21.33 6.10 6.12
C LYS A 222 -22.16 5.74 7.34
N GLU A 223 -23.49 5.83 7.23
CA GLU A 223 -24.40 5.49 8.32
C GLU A 223 -24.39 3.98 8.65
N GLU A 224 -24.28 3.10 7.64
CA GLU A 224 -24.08 1.67 7.84
C GLU A 224 -22.80 1.42 8.65
N ILE A 225 -21.67 1.99 8.23
CA ILE A 225 -20.37 1.84 8.89
C ILE A 225 -20.45 2.33 10.34
N ARG A 226 -21.07 3.49 10.56
CA ARG A 226 -21.26 4.06 11.91
C ARG A 226 -22.12 3.14 12.80
N LYS A 227 -23.20 2.59 12.30
CA LYS A 227 -24.04 1.61 13.04
C LYS A 227 -23.24 0.37 13.40
N ASN A 228 -22.44 -0.14 12.48
CA ASN A 228 -21.56 -1.26 12.75
C ASN A 228 -20.58 -0.93 13.88
N ALA A 229 -19.91 0.23 13.81
CA ALA A 229 -18.98 0.68 14.85
C ALA A 229 -19.64 0.72 16.25
N VAL A 230 -20.84 1.30 16.36
CA VAL A 230 -21.56 1.38 17.62
C VAL A 230 -22.00 0.01 18.17
N SER A 231 -22.20 -0.98 17.29
CA SER A 231 -22.68 -2.31 17.67
C SER A 231 -21.57 -3.30 18.11
N ILE A 232 -20.29 -2.94 17.97
CA ILE A 232 -19.15 -3.79 18.30
C ILE A 232 -18.82 -3.70 19.80
N ASP A 233 -18.53 -4.84 20.41
CA ASP A 233 -17.95 -4.91 21.75
C ASP A 233 -16.44 -4.61 21.67
N TRP A 234 -16.11 -3.34 21.79
CA TRP A 234 -14.72 -2.87 21.68
C TRP A 234 -13.81 -3.34 22.79
N THR A 235 -14.35 -3.63 23.99
CA THR A 235 -13.58 -4.22 25.08
C THR A 235 -13.06 -5.59 24.66
N LYS A 236 -13.95 -6.45 24.15
CA LYS A 236 -13.59 -7.78 23.67
C LYS A 236 -12.59 -7.74 22.51
N VAL A 237 -12.80 -6.82 21.56
CA VAL A 237 -11.88 -6.63 20.41
C VAL A 237 -10.50 -6.23 20.89
N ALA A 238 -10.41 -5.25 21.79
CA ALA A 238 -9.12 -4.79 22.31
C ALA A 238 -8.38 -5.87 23.10
N GLU A 239 -9.08 -6.58 24.01
CA GLU A 239 -8.52 -7.68 24.78
C GLU A 239 -8.05 -8.83 23.88
N GLY A 240 -8.83 -9.19 22.86
CA GLY A 240 -8.47 -10.22 21.87
C GLY A 240 -7.22 -9.85 21.08
N LEU A 241 -7.11 -8.60 20.64
CA LEU A 241 -5.95 -8.13 19.90
C LEU A 241 -4.68 -8.12 20.79
N VAL A 242 -4.78 -7.64 22.03
CA VAL A 242 -3.67 -7.67 23.00
C VAL A 242 -3.22 -9.12 23.26
N ALA A 243 -4.16 -10.04 23.47
CA ALA A 243 -3.85 -11.46 23.65
C ALA A 243 -3.14 -12.06 22.43
N LYS A 244 -3.63 -11.74 21.20
CA LYS A 244 -3.03 -12.21 19.96
C LYS A 244 -1.58 -11.77 19.81
N TYR A 245 -1.29 -10.49 20.01
CA TYR A 245 0.09 -10.01 19.91
C TYR A 245 0.99 -10.57 21.02
N LYS A 246 0.47 -10.77 22.23
CA LYS A 246 1.21 -11.41 23.31
C LYS A 246 1.63 -12.84 22.98
N GLU A 247 0.81 -13.61 22.25
CA GLU A 247 1.17 -14.94 21.74
C GLU A 247 2.39 -14.89 20.80
N THR A 248 2.58 -13.78 20.09
CA THR A 248 3.73 -13.56 19.19
C THR A 248 4.95 -12.95 19.91
N GLY A 249 4.86 -12.75 21.23
CA GLY A 249 5.92 -12.17 22.06
C GLY A 249 5.96 -10.65 22.04
N LEU A 250 4.91 -9.97 21.51
CA LEU A 250 4.83 -8.51 21.47
C LEU A 250 3.75 -8.02 22.43
N GLU A 251 4.12 -7.12 23.34
CA GLU A 251 3.15 -6.39 24.16
C GLU A 251 2.72 -5.13 23.44
N ILE A 252 1.42 -4.96 23.27
CA ILE A 252 0.81 -3.78 22.66
C ILE A 252 -0.16 -3.10 23.61
N THR A 253 -0.41 -1.81 23.34
CA THR A 253 -1.47 -1.04 24.01
C THR A 253 -2.48 -0.61 22.97
N VAL A 254 -3.75 -0.95 23.18
CA VAL A 254 -4.84 -0.44 22.35
C VAL A 254 -5.31 0.88 22.96
N PRO A 255 -5.38 1.98 22.17
CA PRO A 255 -5.86 3.27 22.67
C PRO A 255 -7.36 3.22 23.02
N ASP A 256 -7.85 4.23 23.72
CA ASP A 256 -9.31 4.37 23.97
C ASP A 256 -10.04 4.54 22.62
N LEU A 257 -10.80 3.51 22.25
CA LEU A 257 -11.48 3.41 20.96
C LEU A 257 -12.73 4.32 20.89
N SER A 258 -13.25 4.80 22.02
CA SER A 258 -14.42 5.67 22.06
C SER A 258 -14.23 7.01 21.30
N TYR A 259 -12.98 7.41 21.11
CA TYR A 259 -12.63 8.60 20.32
C TYR A 259 -12.83 8.43 18.81
N PHE A 260 -12.95 7.21 18.31
CA PHE A 260 -12.97 6.87 16.87
C PHE A 260 -14.33 6.35 16.38
N ILE A 261 -15.32 6.22 17.28
CA ILE A 261 -16.66 5.67 17.03
C ILE A 261 -17.68 6.77 16.71
#